data_02ff6c9a1ca6801bce6b0113cfc303e5
#
_entry.id   02ff6c9a1ca6801bce6b0113cfc303e5
#
_cell.length_a   1.000
_cell.length_b   1.000
_cell.length_c   1.000
_cell.angle_alpha   90.00
_cell.angle_beta   90.00
_cell.angle_gamma   90.00
#
_symmetry.space_group_name_H-M   'P 1'
#
loop_
_entity.id
_entity.type
_entity.pdbx_description
1 polymer ?
#
loop_
_entity_poly.entity_id
_entity_poly.type
_entity_poly.pdbx_seq_one_letter_code
_entity_poly.pdbx_strand_id
1 'polypeptide(L)'
;MARGDSYQLQGQQGGIVLTGADSATGSFRWIQAIEDSVLLTDTGETAGNLVDIINLDGKTLVAGTGLGGKFTKVEISSGTVVVYAD
;
A
#
# COMPACT_ATOMS: atom_id res chain seq x y z
N MET A 1 -7.98 13.69 13.25
CA MET A 1 -8.83 12.93 12.44
C MET A 1 -8.27 11.56 12.16
N ALA A 2 -9.08 10.62 12.38
CA ALA A 2 -8.67 9.29 12.08
C ALA A 2 -8.61 9.18 10.58
N ARG A 3 -7.47 8.99 10.12
CA ARG A 3 -7.31 8.83 8.71
C ARG A 3 -6.48 7.62 8.51
N GLY A 4 -6.34 7.26 7.34
CA GLY A 4 -5.55 6.11 7.02
C GLY A 4 -6.28 4.82 7.08
N ASP A 5 -7.35 4.75 7.82
CA ASP A 5 -8.09 3.52 7.86
C ASP A 5 -9.06 3.38 6.70
N SER A 6 -9.27 4.41 5.93
CA SER A 6 -10.22 4.30 4.83
C SER A 6 -10.07 5.40 3.80
N TYR A 7 -8.88 5.68 3.37
CA TYR A 7 -8.71 6.56 2.24
C TYR A 7 -9.33 5.95 1.00
N GLN A 8 -9.97 6.80 0.23
CA GLN A 8 -10.56 6.39 -1.04
C GLN A 8 -10.17 7.39 -2.11
N LEU A 9 -9.81 6.88 -3.26
CA LEU A 9 -9.39 7.70 -4.39
C LEU A 9 -10.52 7.90 -5.39
N GLN A 10 -11.65 8.31 -4.94
CA GLN A 10 -12.79 8.49 -5.82
C GLN A 10 -12.59 9.69 -6.71
N GLY A 11 -12.55 9.44 -8.00
CA GLY A 11 -12.39 10.50 -8.97
C GLY A 11 -11.04 11.15 -9.00
N GLN A 12 -10.07 10.58 -8.33
CA GLN A 12 -8.72 11.13 -8.28
C GLN A 12 -7.79 10.31 -9.11
N GLN A 13 -6.75 10.96 -9.58
CA GLN A 13 -5.78 10.36 -10.46
C GLN A 13 -4.38 10.47 -9.90
N GLY A 14 -4.20 10.65 -8.70
CA GLY A 14 -2.90 10.76 -8.11
C GLY A 14 -2.58 9.57 -7.25
N GLY A 15 -1.88 9.86 -6.19
CA GLY A 15 -1.52 8.87 -5.21
C GLY A 15 -1.97 9.27 -3.83
N ILE A 16 -1.83 8.33 -2.91
CA ILE A 16 -2.06 8.56 -1.49
C ILE A 16 -0.77 8.27 -0.78
N VAL A 17 -0.41 9.13 0.17
CA VAL A 17 0.74 8.89 1.03
C VAL A 17 0.25 8.19 2.29
N LEU A 18 0.81 7.01 2.56
CA LEU A 18 0.55 6.27 3.79
C LEU A 18 1.78 6.35 4.67
N THR A 19 1.58 6.67 5.94
CA THR A 19 2.70 6.80 6.88
C THR A 19 2.32 6.18 8.21
N GLY A 20 3.27 5.50 8.83
CA GLY A 20 3.00 4.76 10.05
C GLY A 20 2.10 3.56 9.77
N ALA A 21 1.27 3.20 10.74
CA ALA A 21 0.29 2.13 10.56
C ALA A 21 -0.93 2.72 9.85
N ASP A 22 -0.95 2.60 8.54
CA ASP A 22 -1.93 3.28 7.71
C ASP A 22 -2.39 2.37 6.59
N SER A 23 -3.53 2.70 6.00
CA SER A 23 -4.08 1.88 4.92
C SER A 23 -4.88 2.73 3.94
N ALA A 24 -5.07 2.18 2.74
CA ALA A 24 -5.88 2.79 1.71
C ALA A 24 -6.65 1.73 0.95
N THR A 25 -7.85 2.07 0.55
CA THR A 25 -8.71 1.19 -0.26
C THR A 25 -9.07 1.92 -1.54
N GLY A 26 -9.01 1.22 -2.64
CA GLY A 26 -9.31 1.81 -3.93
C GLY A 26 -8.81 0.92 -5.04
N SER A 27 -8.34 1.53 -6.10
CA SER A 27 -7.77 0.80 -7.22
C SER A 27 -6.40 1.40 -7.49
N PHE A 28 -5.35 0.60 -7.26
CA PHE A 28 -3.98 1.10 -7.31
C PHE A 28 -3.14 0.22 -8.22
N ARG A 29 -2.12 0.82 -8.82
CA ARG A 29 -1.24 0.11 -9.73
C ARG A 29 0.20 0.04 -9.24
N TRP A 30 0.58 0.84 -8.24
CA TRP A 30 1.98 0.93 -7.82
C TRP A 30 2.08 1.38 -6.38
N ILE A 31 3.01 0.77 -5.65
CA ILE A 31 3.36 1.16 -4.30
C ILE A 31 4.83 1.56 -4.33
N GLN A 32 5.14 2.79 -3.94
CA GLN A 32 6.51 3.30 -3.93
C GLN A 32 6.93 3.57 -2.51
N ALA A 33 7.96 2.91 -2.04
CA ALA A 33 8.49 3.12 -0.70
C ALA A 33 9.38 4.37 -0.67
N ILE A 34 9.02 5.33 0.15
CA ILE A 34 9.81 6.53 0.38
C ILE A 34 10.81 6.26 1.50
N GLU A 35 10.39 5.49 2.49
CA GLU A 35 11.24 5.02 3.58
C GLU A 35 11.13 3.51 3.63
N ASP A 36 12.01 2.87 4.39
CA ASP A 36 11.85 1.45 4.64
C ASP A 36 10.49 1.21 5.28
N SER A 37 9.67 0.42 4.64
CA SER A 37 8.27 0.25 5.02
C SER A 37 7.94 -1.23 5.09
N VAL A 38 7.09 -1.59 6.05
CA VAL A 38 6.68 -2.97 6.22
C VAL A 38 5.26 -3.14 5.69
N LEU A 39 5.11 -4.02 4.72
CA LEU A 39 3.84 -4.28 4.07
C LEU A 39 3.12 -5.42 4.79
N LEU A 40 1.82 -5.29 4.96
CA LEU A 40 0.99 -6.30 5.59
C LEU A 40 0.08 -6.94 4.55
N THR A 41 0.15 -8.26 4.41
CA THR A 41 -0.62 -8.96 3.38
C THR A 41 -1.32 -10.24 3.88
N ASP A 42 -1.07 -10.64 5.12
CA ASP A 42 -1.43 -12.00 5.57
C ASP A 42 -2.94 -12.26 5.54
N THR A 43 -3.72 -11.32 6.01
CA THR A 43 -5.17 -11.51 6.08
C THR A 43 -5.92 -10.57 5.14
N GLY A 44 -5.29 -10.23 4.03
CA GLY A 44 -5.93 -9.36 3.05
C GLY A 44 -5.80 -7.88 3.35
N GLU A 45 -4.89 -7.50 4.24
CA GLU A 45 -4.64 -6.09 4.53
C GLU A 45 -4.17 -5.36 3.28
N THR A 46 -3.29 -6.04 2.50
CA THR A 46 -2.98 -5.59 1.16
C THR A 46 -3.48 -6.67 0.21
N ALA A 47 -4.39 -6.30 -0.64
CA ALA A 47 -5.05 -7.24 -1.54
C ALA A 47 -4.84 -6.81 -2.98
N GLY A 48 -4.63 -7.78 -3.85
CA GLY A 48 -4.43 -7.51 -5.25
C GLY A 48 -4.21 -8.79 -6.02
N ASN A 49 -3.78 -8.68 -7.25
CA ASN A 49 -3.61 -9.85 -8.11
C ASN A 49 -2.16 -10.28 -8.27
N LEU A 50 -1.34 -10.04 -7.26
CA LEU A 50 0.00 -10.60 -7.23
C LEU A 50 -0.05 -12.05 -6.81
N VAL A 51 0.65 -12.90 -7.54
CA VAL A 51 0.77 -14.30 -7.15
C VAL A 51 1.58 -14.39 -5.87
N ASP A 52 1.06 -15.14 -4.92
CA ASP A 52 1.73 -15.36 -3.63
C ASP A 52 2.00 -14.06 -2.87
N ILE A 53 1.08 -13.14 -2.94
CA ILE A 53 1.23 -11.86 -2.24
C ILE A 53 1.43 -12.04 -0.74
N ILE A 54 0.92 -13.13 -0.18
CA ILE A 54 1.07 -13.41 1.24
C ILE A 54 2.54 -13.55 1.65
N ASN A 55 3.41 -13.90 0.72
CA ASN A 55 4.83 -14.01 1.03
C ASN A 55 5.48 -12.66 1.28
N LEU A 56 4.77 -11.58 0.99
CA LEU A 56 5.27 -10.23 1.29
C LEU A 56 4.91 -9.77 2.69
N ASP A 57 4.09 -10.54 3.40
CA ASP A 57 3.65 -10.11 4.72
C ASP A 57 4.83 -9.93 5.66
N GLY A 58 4.89 -8.78 6.31
CA GLY A 58 5.97 -8.46 7.22
C GLY A 58 7.30 -8.16 6.56
N LYS A 59 7.38 -8.21 5.25
CA LYS A 59 8.62 -7.91 4.54
C LYS A 59 8.82 -6.42 4.42
N THR A 60 10.07 -6.02 4.42
CA THR A 60 10.42 -4.62 4.31
C THR A 60 10.61 -4.24 2.85
N LEU A 61 9.88 -3.22 2.43
CA LEU A 61 10.17 -2.54 1.17
C LEU A 61 11.20 -1.47 1.47
N VAL A 62 12.40 -1.65 0.93
CA VAL A 62 13.49 -0.72 1.17
C VAL A 62 13.18 0.60 0.47
N ALA A 63 13.55 1.70 1.11
CA ALA A 63 13.36 3.03 0.55
C ALA A 63 13.86 3.09 -0.89
N GLY A 64 13.07 3.66 -1.77
CA GLY A 64 13.40 3.77 -3.19
C GLY A 64 12.94 2.61 -4.04
N THR A 65 12.43 1.53 -3.45
CA THR A 65 11.92 0.42 -4.23
C THR A 65 10.42 0.56 -4.40
N GLY A 66 9.89 -0.12 -5.40
CA GLY A 66 8.46 -0.10 -5.67
C GLY A 66 7.93 -1.47 -6.04
N LEU A 67 6.62 -1.57 -6.05
CA LEU A 67 5.93 -2.83 -6.31
C LEU A 67 4.74 -2.55 -7.21
N GLY A 68 4.73 -3.15 -8.38
CA GLY A 68 3.66 -2.98 -9.35
C GLY A 68 2.65 -4.12 -9.28
N GLY A 69 1.42 -3.81 -9.66
CA GLY A 69 0.36 -4.79 -9.71
C GLY A 69 -0.99 -4.09 -9.80
N LYS A 70 -2.01 -4.84 -9.46
CA LYS A 70 -3.35 -4.27 -9.30
C LYS A 70 -3.78 -4.53 -7.89
N PHE A 71 -3.89 -3.47 -7.13
CA PHE A 71 -4.22 -3.58 -5.71
C PHE A 71 -5.56 -2.93 -5.45
N THR A 72 -6.36 -3.57 -4.61
CA THR A 72 -7.64 -3.00 -4.17
C THR A 72 -7.52 -2.45 -2.77
N LYS A 73 -6.46 -2.78 -2.07
CA LYS A 73 -6.23 -2.33 -0.71
C LYS A 73 -4.74 -2.42 -0.42
N VAL A 74 -4.21 -1.45 0.29
CA VAL A 74 -2.80 -1.44 0.68
C VAL A 74 -2.73 -1.05 2.15
N GLU A 75 -1.98 -1.80 2.93
CA GLU A 75 -1.77 -1.50 4.34
C GLU A 75 -0.31 -1.71 4.71
N ILE A 76 0.23 -0.79 5.48
CA ILE A 76 1.58 -0.89 6.01
C ILE A 76 1.53 -0.79 7.53
N SER A 77 2.51 -1.38 8.20
CA SER A 77 2.62 -1.28 9.64
C SER A 77 3.59 -0.18 10.06
N SER A 78 4.51 0.20 9.19
CA SER A 78 5.48 1.25 9.49
C SER A 78 6.07 1.77 8.20
N GLY A 79 6.70 2.93 8.26
CA GLY A 79 7.35 3.55 7.13
C GLY A 79 6.46 4.54 6.41
N THR A 80 6.83 4.87 5.20
CA THR A 80 6.07 5.79 4.35
C THR A 80 6.08 5.28 2.93
N VAL A 81 4.91 5.14 2.35
CA VAL A 81 4.77 4.73 0.94
C VAL A 81 3.82 5.69 0.24
N VAL A 82 3.99 5.78 -1.07
CA VAL A 82 3.04 6.46 -1.94
C VAL A 82 2.37 5.39 -2.79
N VAL A 83 1.05 5.37 -2.78
CA VAL A 83 0.26 4.40 -3.52
C VAL A 83 -0.40 5.13 -4.66
N TYR A 84 -0.12 4.72 -5.89
CA TYR A 84 -0.59 5.41 -7.08
C TYR A 84 -1.86 4.77 -7.61
N ALA A 85 -2.83 5.62 -7.93
CA ALA A 85 -4.11 5.18 -8.47
C ALA A 85 -3.93 4.58 -9.86
N ASP A 86 -4.77 3.60 -10.12
CA ASP A 86 -4.82 2.95 -11.44
C ASP A 86 -5.57 3.82 -12.43
#